data_dc5e5bcb03a12b62844694150a76624c
#
_entry.id   dc5e5bcb03a12b62844694150a76624c
#
_cell.length_a   1.000
_cell.length_b   1.000
_cell.length_c   1.000
_cell.angle_alpha   90.00
_cell.angle_beta   90.00
_cell.angle_gamma   90.00
#
_symmetry.space_group_name_H-M   'P 1'
#
loop_
_entity.id
_entity.type
_entity.pdbx_description
1 polymer ?
#
loop_
_entity_poly.entity_id
_entity_poly.type
_entity_poly.pdbx_seq_one_letter_code
_entity_poly.pdbx_strand_id
1 'polypeptide(L)'
;MEALTISAANLNTIENNLGEVAKELNGVISNVNYMNDHVSEMENKVESLNSEIQNMMQEIRENTILTNARQSIMNNNQEIEKKFGYYDNVRRTTISMLDAVKYSTVSINGIKKIREDILLNNPNYWLTNALAALSSWILDDKENTYKELNNALRINEEKTSLFFALINLKLNRTQTSINWLNKYLSLQNPTDLDKDFISILDLVSSGVFGDEQKRITLDKIINWQKVLNSNKQIMDKQINTWCNYIIESEKGNIRFCYLPKATDDYEVILDNLLITSSYKEVLSKLEEIITTPTSNKKIDEILNNLIYEYEDAEQIYQDDNLKNNLIIECNGDKQQAQALYDKQKDIYNTKQDINSLLTNIVIFPDKYKISNETQKISLALIKNHILEAYNEINKMIKNDNIDIEIGDFKTTTKDGQNYKDVSKEIEAYLEHTYIDNDRTPIYLLIFIDIIGLLSIVLTIKFPVLTLLLALVLIGANYLILNTISKKNKALNSEKQRTKEVLTSAIEKVFAEITDYSNTIKEHNKDYEKLTTYLNNLNPEDYIKNNEERNIIV
;
A
#
# COMPACT_ATOMS: atom_id res chain seq x y z
N MET A 1 47.72 -91.74 5.94
CA MET A 1 47.46 -90.49 6.63
C MET A 1 48.74 -90.05 7.33
N GLU A 2 49.62 -89.35 6.63
CA GLU A 2 50.81 -88.76 7.29
C GLU A 2 50.38 -87.51 8.03
N ALA A 3 50.49 -87.54 9.34
CA ALA A 3 50.27 -86.36 10.14
C ALA A 3 51.47 -85.41 9.96
N LEU A 4 51.29 -84.33 9.34
CA LEU A 4 52.25 -83.23 9.27
C LEU A 4 52.47 -82.72 10.70
N THR A 5 53.56 -83.23 11.34
CA THR A 5 54.03 -82.64 12.59
C THR A 5 54.73 -81.34 12.31
N ILE A 6 53.99 -80.24 12.54
CA ILE A 6 54.55 -78.90 12.49
C ILE A 6 55.54 -78.77 13.64
N SER A 7 56.84 -78.63 13.36
CA SER A 7 57.86 -78.52 14.43
C SER A 7 57.73 -77.17 15.13
N ALA A 8 58.05 -77.04 16.40
CA ALA A 8 58.03 -75.80 17.17
C ALA A 8 58.90 -74.70 16.55
N ALA A 9 59.91 -75.05 15.76
CA ALA A 9 60.74 -74.14 15.01
C ALA A 9 59.97 -73.48 13.82
N ASN A 10 59.10 -74.27 13.17
CA ASN A 10 58.27 -73.77 12.09
C ASN A 10 57.14 -72.80 12.59
N LEU A 11 56.59 -73.09 13.79
CA LEU A 11 55.64 -72.22 14.46
C LEU A 11 56.26 -70.89 14.87
N ASN A 12 57.46 -70.87 15.45
CA ASN A 12 58.18 -69.63 15.76
C ASN A 12 58.54 -68.81 14.52
N THR A 13 58.88 -69.47 13.40
CA THR A 13 59.13 -68.75 12.12
C THR A 13 57.87 -68.16 11.57
N ILE A 14 56.73 -68.84 11.67
CA ILE A 14 55.41 -68.30 11.24
C ILE A 14 54.99 -67.12 12.14
N GLU A 15 55.21 -67.23 13.47
CA GLU A 15 54.91 -66.19 14.43
C GLU A 15 55.76 -64.92 14.20
N ASN A 16 57.05 -65.07 13.90
CA ASN A 16 57.93 -63.95 13.55
C ASN A 16 57.54 -63.33 12.23
N ASN A 17 57.23 -64.11 11.20
CA ASN A 17 56.77 -63.61 9.92
C ASN A 17 55.42 -62.90 10.05
N LEU A 18 54.48 -63.39 10.87
CA LEU A 18 53.23 -62.73 11.20
C LEU A 18 53.45 -61.40 11.95
N GLY A 19 54.43 -61.35 12.86
CA GLY A 19 54.87 -60.16 13.57
C GLY A 19 55.42 -59.07 12.60
N GLU A 20 56.27 -59.51 11.62
CA GLU A 20 56.78 -58.61 10.57
C GLU A 20 55.64 -58.06 9.64
N VAL A 21 54.75 -58.92 9.19
CA VAL A 21 53.61 -58.56 8.41
C VAL A 21 52.69 -57.61 9.19
N ALA A 22 52.45 -57.84 10.47
CA ALA A 22 51.67 -56.92 11.31
C ALA A 22 52.34 -55.54 11.46
N LYS A 23 53.70 -55.54 11.57
CA LYS A 23 54.44 -54.26 11.61
C LYS A 23 54.43 -53.51 10.30
N GLU A 24 54.55 -54.18 9.16
CA GLU A 24 54.44 -53.62 7.84
C GLU A 24 52.98 -53.06 7.60
N LEU A 25 51.95 -53.83 7.99
CA LEU A 25 50.58 -53.45 7.91
C LEU A 25 50.26 -52.15 8.72
N ASN A 26 50.81 -52.07 9.95
CA ASN A 26 50.71 -50.87 10.78
C ASN A 26 51.44 -49.69 10.14
N GLY A 27 52.58 -49.93 9.48
CA GLY A 27 53.27 -48.91 8.68
C GLY A 27 52.41 -48.41 7.50
N VAL A 28 51.75 -49.33 6.79
CA VAL A 28 50.84 -49.00 5.70
C VAL A 28 49.61 -48.20 6.22
N ILE A 29 49.02 -48.65 7.35
CA ILE A 29 47.90 -47.93 7.99
C ILE A 29 48.32 -46.51 8.39
N SER A 30 49.50 -46.33 8.97
CA SER A 30 50.03 -45.02 9.34
C SER A 30 50.20 -44.11 8.10
N ASN A 31 50.75 -44.67 7.01
CA ASN A 31 50.90 -43.94 5.76
C ASN A 31 49.56 -43.58 5.10
N VAL A 32 48.56 -44.47 5.16
CA VAL A 32 47.20 -44.20 4.66
C VAL A 32 46.53 -43.10 5.47
N ASN A 33 46.66 -43.11 6.79
CA ASN A 33 46.13 -42.05 7.66
C ASN A 33 46.82 -40.70 7.34
N TYR A 34 48.16 -40.70 7.20
CA TYR A 34 48.89 -39.50 6.81
C TYR A 34 48.45 -38.96 5.44
N MET A 35 48.22 -39.85 4.45
CA MET A 35 47.69 -39.48 3.16
C MET A 35 46.26 -38.91 3.25
N ASN A 36 45.39 -39.51 4.07
CA ASN A 36 44.05 -39.03 4.32
C ASN A 36 44.05 -37.62 4.93
N ASP A 37 44.91 -37.38 5.93
CA ASP A 37 45.04 -36.04 6.53
C ASP A 37 45.50 -35.00 5.50
N HIS A 38 46.48 -35.36 4.66
CA HIS A 38 46.93 -34.49 3.58
C HIS A 38 45.86 -34.24 2.49
N VAL A 39 45.06 -35.25 2.15
CA VAL A 39 43.94 -35.11 1.23
C VAL A 39 42.91 -34.15 1.81
N SER A 40 42.56 -34.30 3.09
CA SER A 40 41.61 -33.39 3.76
C SER A 40 42.14 -31.95 3.85
N GLU A 41 43.45 -31.78 4.12
CA GLU A 41 44.08 -30.45 4.09
C GLU A 41 44.06 -29.83 2.69
N MET A 42 44.28 -30.63 1.65
CA MET A 42 44.19 -30.18 0.26
C MET A 42 42.75 -29.81 -0.15
N GLU A 43 41.76 -30.62 0.28
CA GLU A 43 40.33 -30.29 0.05
C GLU A 43 39.97 -28.94 0.67
N ASN A 44 40.35 -28.69 1.92
CA ASN A 44 40.10 -27.40 2.58
C ASN A 44 40.79 -26.22 1.86
N LYS A 45 42.02 -26.44 1.34
CA LYS A 45 42.71 -25.41 0.54
C LYS A 45 42.01 -25.16 -0.79
N VAL A 46 41.48 -26.18 -1.46
CA VAL A 46 40.73 -26.04 -2.73
C VAL A 46 39.44 -25.31 -2.48
N GLU A 47 38.70 -25.59 -1.39
CA GLU A 47 37.49 -24.84 -1.04
C GLU A 47 37.79 -23.34 -0.75
N SER A 48 38.87 -23.09 0.01
CA SER A 48 39.32 -21.71 0.30
C SER A 48 39.68 -20.96 -0.99
N LEU A 49 40.45 -21.59 -1.91
CA LEU A 49 40.80 -20.99 -3.20
C LEU A 49 39.57 -20.77 -4.08
N ASN A 50 38.61 -21.69 -4.10
CA ASN A 50 37.38 -21.53 -4.87
C ASN A 50 36.56 -20.35 -4.35
N SER A 51 36.45 -20.19 -3.02
CA SER A 51 35.80 -19.02 -2.40
C SER A 51 36.51 -17.73 -2.76
N GLU A 52 37.84 -17.72 -2.74
CA GLU A 52 38.64 -16.54 -3.10
C GLU A 52 38.49 -16.15 -4.58
N ILE A 53 38.46 -17.15 -5.47
CA ILE A 53 38.20 -16.95 -6.89
C ILE A 53 36.79 -16.39 -7.12
N GLN A 54 35.77 -16.89 -6.43
CA GLN A 54 34.40 -16.37 -6.52
C GLN A 54 34.34 -14.91 -6.07
N ASN A 55 34.97 -14.57 -4.95
CA ASN A 55 35.05 -13.20 -4.47
C ASN A 55 35.77 -12.26 -5.46
N MET A 56 36.89 -12.69 -6.01
CA MET A 56 37.59 -11.90 -7.04
C MET A 56 36.74 -11.75 -8.32
N MET A 57 36.03 -12.80 -8.74
CA MET A 57 35.15 -12.71 -9.91
C MET A 57 33.99 -11.72 -9.67
N GLN A 58 33.44 -11.69 -8.46
CA GLN A 58 32.42 -10.74 -8.08
C GLN A 58 32.98 -9.31 -8.11
N GLU A 59 34.13 -9.07 -7.50
CA GLU A 59 34.79 -7.76 -7.49
C GLU A 59 35.12 -7.28 -8.91
N ILE A 60 35.60 -8.16 -9.78
CA ILE A 60 35.84 -7.82 -11.19
C ILE A 60 34.54 -7.43 -11.91
N ARG A 61 33.43 -8.14 -11.64
CA ARG A 61 32.11 -7.80 -12.22
C ARG A 61 31.64 -6.42 -11.76
N GLU A 62 31.71 -6.16 -10.44
CA GLU A 62 31.32 -4.87 -9.86
C GLU A 62 32.18 -3.73 -10.42
N ASN A 63 33.50 -3.91 -10.46
CA ASN A 63 34.41 -2.92 -11.04
C ASN A 63 34.15 -2.69 -12.54
N THR A 64 33.78 -3.73 -13.30
CA THR A 64 33.41 -3.62 -14.70
C THR A 64 32.11 -2.81 -14.86
N ILE A 65 31.10 -3.06 -14.01
CA ILE A 65 29.83 -2.32 -14.01
C ILE A 65 30.09 -0.84 -13.71
N LEU A 66 30.89 -0.54 -12.67
CA LEU A 66 31.25 0.82 -12.30
C LEU A 66 32.02 1.56 -13.39
N THR A 67 32.95 0.87 -14.04
CA THR A 67 33.73 1.44 -15.15
C THR A 67 32.82 1.76 -16.35
N ASN A 68 31.90 0.85 -16.70
CA ASN A 68 30.94 1.07 -17.76
C ASN A 68 29.98 2.24 -17.46
N ALA A 69 29.51 2.35 -16.22
CA ALA A 69 28.67 3.47 -15.79
C ALA A 69 29.39 4.81 -15.92
N ARG A 70 30.65 4.90 -15.45
CA ARG A 70 31.47 6.11 -15.60
C ARG A 70 31.73 6.46 -17.05
N GLN A 71 32.02 5.45 -17.89
CA GLN A 71 32.23 5.66 -19.33
C GLN A 71 30.95 6.14 -20.03
N SER A 72 29.78 5.61 -19.67
CA SER A 72 28.48 6.08 -20.18
C SER A 72 28.25 7.54 -19.83
N ILE A 73 28.48 7.95 -18.58
CA ILE A 73 28.37 9.35 -18.14
C ILE A 73 29.30 10.26 -18.94
N MET A 74 30.54 9.83 -19.14
CA MET A 74 31.50 10.62 -19.93
C MET A 74 31.03 10.80 -21.38
N ASN A 75 30.57 9.74 -22.00
CA ASN A 75 30.07 9.76 -23.39
C ASN A 75 28.83 10.66 -23.48
N ASN A 76 27.88 10.51 -22.55
CA ASN A 76 26.68 11.33 -22.49
C ASN A 76 27.02 12.80 -22.32
N ASN A 77 27.95 13.14 -21.40
CA ASN A 77 28.37 14.52 -21.19
C ASN A 77 29.03 15.13 -22.45
N GLN A 78 29.80 14.34 -23.21
CA GLN A 78 30.35 14.78 -24.51
C GLN A 78 29.25 15.01 -25.55
N GLU A 79 28.24 14.15 -25.61
CA GLU A 79 27.12 14.33 -26.54
C GLU A 79 26.22 15.52 -26.11
N ILE A 80 26.00 15.72 -24.81
CA ILE A 80 25.29 16.89 -24.26
C ILE A 80 26.04 18.16 -24.65
N GLU A 81 27.34 18.24 -24.39
CA GLU A 81 28.15 19.41 -24.72
C GLU A 81 28.15 19.70 -26.22
N LYS A 82 28.26 18.66 -27.06
CA LYS A 82 28.25 18.80 -28.51
C LYS A 82 26.92 19.26 -29.08
N LYS A 83 25.80 18.75 -28.55
CA LYS A 83 24.46 19.01 -29.11
C LYS A 83 23.75 20.16 -28.42
N PHE A 84 23.96 20.34 -27.11
CA PHE A 84 23.21 21.23 -26.25
C PHE A 84 24.09 22.19 -25.42
N GLY A 85 25.42 22.17 -25.59
CA GLY A 85 26.34 22.94 -24.75
C GLY A 85 26.06 24.43 -24.70
N TYR A 86 25.48 25.00 -25.75
CA TYR A 86 25.05 26.39 -25.75
C TYR A 86 23.67 26.63 -25.11
N TYR A 87 22.86 25.61 -24.84
CA TYR A 87 21.51 25.77 -24.25
C TYR A 87 21.61 26.32 -22.84
N ASP A 88 22.58 25.86 -22.06
CA ASP A 88 22.82 26.35 -20.71
C ASP A 88 23.21 27.85 -20.72
N ASN A 89 24.00 28.27 -21.70
CA ASN A 89 24.34 29.66 -21.89
C ASN A 89 23.09 30.53 -22.20
N VAL A 90 22.19 30.04 -23.04
CA VAL A 90 20.93 30.73 -23.34
C VAL A 90 20.05 30.81 -22.09
N ARG A 91 19.95 29.73 -21.30
CA ARG A 91 19.21 29.69 -20.03
C ARG A 91 19.71 30.76 -19.05
N ARG A 92 21.02 30.77 -18.79
CA ARG A 92 21.63 31.78 -17.90
C ARG A 92 21.47 33.20 -18.42
N THR A 93 21.64 33.40 -19.73
CA THR A 93 21.46 34.72 -20.37
C THR A 93 20.02 35.18 -20.23
N THR A 94 19.03 34.27 -20.36
CA THR A 94 17.62 34.58 -20.19
C THR A 94 17.33 35.08 -18.77
N ILE A 95 17.78 34.37 -17.75
CA ILE A 95 17.63 34.79 -16.35
C ILE A 95 18.29 36.14 -16.10
N SER A 96 19.53 36.29 -16.54
CA SER A 96 20.28 37.56 -16.35
C SER A 96 19.57 38.73 -17.03
N MET A 97 19.00 38.51 -18.20
CA MET A 97 18.25 39.54 -18.92
C MET A 97 16.94 39.89 -18.22
N LEU A 98 16.20 38.89 -17.71
CA LEU A 98 14.96 39.14 -16.97
C LEU A 98 15.22 39.94 -15.69
N ASP A 99 16.29 39.66 -14.97
CA ASP A 99 16.69 40.40 -13.79
C ASP A 99 17.13 41.83 -14.16
N ALA A 100 17.90 41.97 -15.22
CA ALA A 100 18.35 43.27 -15.69
C ALA A 100 17.19 44.18 -16.18
N VAL A 101 16.16 43.59 -16.83
CA VAL A 101 14.92 44.31 -17.19
C VAL A 101 14.16 44.75 -15.96
N LYS A 102 14.05 43.91 -14.94
CA LYS A 102 13.41 44.23 -13.66
C LYS A 102 14.05 45.43 -12.97
N TYR A 103 15.38 45.51 -13.00
CA TYR A 103 16.13 46.56 -12.36
C TYR A 103 16.53 47.74 -13.28
N SER A 104 16.04 47.73 -14.55
CA SER A 104 16.35 48.75 -15.57
C SER A 104 17.86 49.02 -15.76
N THR A 105 18.67 47.96 -15.65
CA THR A 105 20.15 48.06 -15.68
C THR A 105 20.78 47.74 -17.04
N VAL A 106 20.00 47.29 -18.03
CA VAL A 106 20.51 46.84 -19.34
C VAL A 106 20.65 48.01 -20.31
N SER A 107 21.83 48.12 -20.97
CA SER A 107 22.03 49.05 -22.08
C SER A 107 21.43 48.50 -23.38
N ILE A 108 20.93 49.39 -24.24
CA ILE A 108 20.39 49.06 -25.58
C ILE A 108 21.43 48.26 -26.41
N ASN A 109 22.69 48.66 -26.38
CA ASN A 109 23.76 47.96 -27.09
C ASN A 109 24.04 46.56 -26.52
N GLY A 110 23.92 46.38 -25.20
CA GLY A 110 24.05 45.07 -24.56
C GLY A 110 22.97 44.13 -25.02
N ILE A 111 21.72 44.58 -25.08
CA ILE A 111 20.57 43.78 -25.54
C ILE A 111 20.75 43.34 -27.01
N LYS A 112 21.17 44.26 -27.91
CA LYS A 112 21.43 43.95 -29.32
C LYS A 112 22.49 42.86 -29.48
N LYS A 113 23.63 43.01 -28.78
CA LYS A 113 24.70 42.04 -28.81
C LYS A 113 24.30 40.67 -28.30
N ILE A 114 23.60 40.61 -27.19
CA ILE A 114 23.04 39.35 -26.64
C ILE A 114 22.14 38.66 -27.69
N ARG A 115 21.21 39.43 -28.30
CA ARG A 115 20.29 38.88 -29.31
C ARG A 115 21.04 38.26 -30.49
N GLU A 116 22.05 38.95 -31.03
CA GLU A 116 22.81 38.49 -32.18
C GLU A 116 23.63 37.23 -31.82
N ASP A 117 24.31 37.24 -30.68
CA ASP A 117 25.17 36.12 -30.23
C ASP A 117 24.35 34.84 -29.99
N ILE A 118 23.17 34.94 -29.35
CA ILE A 118 22.34 33.76 -29.06
C ILE A 118 21.72 33.15 -30.32
N LEU A 119 21.26 33.98 -31.28
CA LEU A 119 20.65 33.52 -32.53
C LEU A 119 21.67 32.82 -33.44
N LEU A 120 22.92 33.30 -33.47
CA LEU A 120 23.99 32.69 -34.26
C LEU A 120 24.31 31.27 -33.78
N ASN A 121 24.31 31.05 -32.46
CA ASN A 121 24.78 29.79 -31.88
C ASN A 121 23.70 28.72 -31.77
N ASN A 122 22.41 29.11 -31.62
CA ASN A 122 21.31 28.15 -31.36
C ASN A 122 20.00 28.54 -32.02
N PRO A 123 19.91 28.62 -33.35
CA PRO A 123 18.69 29.07 -34.03
C PRO A 123 17.50 28.10 -33.88
N ASN A 124 17.76 26.84 -33.56
CA ASN A 124 16.75 25.78 -33.43
C ASN A 124 16.29 25.52 -32.00
N TYR A 125 16.70 26.34 -31.03
CA TYR A 125 16.24 26.25 -29.65
C TYR A 125 15.14 27.29 -29.42
N TRP A 126 13.98 26.84 -28.91
CA TRP A 126 12.81 27.71 -28.73
C TRP A 126 13.10 28.91 -27.84
N LEU A 127 13.85 28.69 -26.72
CA LEU A 127 14.18 29.74 -25.75
C LEU A 127 15.08 30.80 -26.37
N THR A 128 15.99 30.43 -27.28
CA THR A 128 16.81 31.38 -28.02
C THR A 128 15.93 32.40 -28.78
N ASN A 129 14.96 31.87 -29.54
CA ASN A 129 14.06 32.68 -30.33
C ASN A 129 13.08 33.48 -29.45
N ALA A 130 12.62 32.91 -28.33
CA ALA A 130 11.78 33.61 -27.36
C ALA A 130 12.54 34.77 -26.68
N LEU A 131 13.81 34.54 -26.30
CA LEU A 131 14.66 35.60 -25.73
C LEU A 131 14.99 36.68 -26.77
N ALA A 132 15.24 36.30 -28.02
CA ALA A 132 15.45 37.24 -29.13
C ALA A 132 14.20 38.09 -29.37
N ALA A 133 13.00 37.50 -29.38
CA ALA A 133 11.73 38.21 -29.49
C ALA A 133 11.52 39.19 -28.33
N LEU A 134 11.81 38.76 -27.10
CA LEU A 134 11.74 39.63 -25.90
C LEU A 134 12.73 40.79 -26.03
N SER A 135 13.96 40.51 -26.47
CA SER A 135 15.00 41.50 -26.71
C SER A 135 14.59 42.55 -27.74
N SER A 136 14.04 42.10 -28.88
CA SER A 136 13.52 42.96 -29.96
C SER A 136 12.33 43.81 -29.48
N TRP A 137 11.44 43.21 -28.67
CA TRP A 137 10.32 43.95 -28.10
C TRP A 137 10.77 45.06 -27.14
N ILE A 138 11.78 44.82 -26.30
CA ILE A 138 12.37 45.86 -25.41
C ILE A 138 13.01 46.97 -26.22
N LEU A 139 13.56 46.67 -27.40
CA LEU A 139 14.16 47.64 -28.31
C LEU A 139 13.12 48.36 -29.22
N ASP A 140 11.85 48.10 -29.07
CA ASP A 140 10.72 48.56 -29.93
C ASP A 140 10.88 48.19 -31.42
N ASP A 141 11.62 47.06 -31.67
CA ASP A 141 11.84 46.50 -32.99
C ASP A 141 10.72 45.50 -33.32
N LYS A 142 9.59 46.00 -33.84
CA LYS A 142 8.37 45.20 -34.08
C LYS A 142 8.59 44.09 -35.11
N GLU A 143 9.31 44.37 -36.19
CA GLU A 143 9.53 43.41 -37.26
C GLU A 143 10.28 42.17 -36.75
N ASN A 144 11.41 42.37 -36.10
CA ASN A 144 12.18 41.27 -35.54
C ASN A 144 11.44 40.60 -34.36
N THR A 145 10.69 41.35 -33.55
CA THR A 145 9.83 40.77 -32.51
C THR A 145 8.88 39.74 -33.07
N TYR A 146 8.12 40.05 -34.12
CA TYR A 146 7.17 39.12 -34.75
C TYR A 146 7.88 37.94 -35.42
N LYS A 147 9.00 38.17 -36.08
CA LYS A 147 9.78 37.13 -36.75
C LYS A 147 10.30 36.10 -35.74
N GLU A 148 10.97 36.54 -34.69
CA GLU A 148 11.57 35.65 -33.70
C GLU A 148 10.51 34.98 -32.82
N LEU A 149 9.40 35.69 -32.50
CA LEU A 149 8.27 35.08 -31.81
C LEU A 149 7.64 33.94 -32.61
N ASN A 150 7.42 34.15 -33.92
CA ASN A 150 6.89 33.08 -34.78
C ASN A 150 7.85 31.92 -34.90
N ASN A 151 9.17 32.15 -34.90
CA ASN A 151 10.16 31.10 -34.88
C ASN A 151 10.11 30.29 -33.57
N ALA A 152 10.03 30.96 -32.42
CA ALA A 152 9.88 30.32 -31.13
C ALA A 152 8.61 29.46 -31.05
N LEU A 153 7.47 29.99 -31.47
CA LEU A 153 6.19 29.28 -31.52
C LEU A 153 6.23 28.05 -32.44
N ARG A 154 6.94 28.16 -33.58
CA ARG A 154 7.07 27.02 -34.50
C ARG A 154 7.93 25.90 -33.94
N ILE A 155 8.94 26.23 -33.12
CA ILE A 155 9.83 25.24 -32.50
C ILE A 155 9.12 24.56 -31.33
N ASN A 156 8.56 25.33 -30.41
CA ASN A 156 7.79 24.82 -29.28
C ASN A 156 6.69 25.83 -28.89
N GLU A 157 5.47 25.59 -29.36
CA GLU A 157 4.34 26.49 -29.15
C GLU A 157 3.92 26.54 -27.68
N GLU A 158 3.97 25.40 -27.01
CA GLU A 158 3.55 25.23 -25.62
C GLU A 158 4.47 26.00 -24.67
N LYS A 159 5.78 25.67 -24.65
CA LYS A 159 6.77 26.35 -23.79
C LYS A 159 6.87 27.84 -24.10
N THR A 160 6.78 28.21 -25.37
CA THR A 160 6.79 29.62 -25.79
C THR A 160 5.57 30.38 -25.22
N SER A 161 4.38 29.80 -25.32
CA SER A 161 3.16 30.42 -24.80
C SER A 161 3.21 30.57 -23.29
N LEU A 162 3.69 29.55 -22.58
CA LEU A 162 3.87 29.58 -21.13
C LEU A 162 4.90 30.64 -20.72
N PHE A 163 6.05 30.70 -21.38
CA PHE A 163 7.10 31.68 -21.13
C PHE A 163 6.58 33.12 -21.24
N PHE A 164 5.84 33.44 -22.32
CA PHE A 164 5.27 34.77 -22.49
C PHE A 164 4.10 35.05 -21.53
N ALA A 165 3.34 34.04 -21.11
CA ALA A 165 2.36 34.21 -20.04
C ALA A 165 3.03 34.66 -18.74
N LEU A 166 4.08 33.97 -18.30
CA LEU A 166 4.79 34.25 -17.05
C LEU A 166 5.56 35.57 -17.11
N ILE A 167 6.22 35.89 -18.22
CA ILE A 167 6.96 37.16 -18.37
C ILE A 167 6.01 38.35 -18.35
N ASN A 168 4.88 38.29 -19.09
CA ASN A 168 3.91 39.39 -19.07
C ASN A 168 3.30 39.58 -17.68
N LEU A 169 3.09 38.47 -16.94
CA LEU A 169 2.65 38.53 -15.56
C LEU A 169 3.69 39.23 -14.65
N LYS A 170 4.97 38.85 -14.77
CA LYS A 170 6.10 39.46 -14.05
C LYS A 170 6.24 40.97 -14.37
N LEU A 171 5.91 41.37 -15.59
CA LEU A 171 5.91 42.75 -16.04
C LEU A 171 4.60 43.50 -15.77
N ASN A 172 3.70 42.95 -14.95
CA ASN A 172 2.37 43.51 -14.62
C ASN A 172 1.45 43.76 -15.83
N ARG A 173 1.63 43.02 -16.93
CA ARG A 173 0.79 43.08 -18.14
C ARG A 173 -0.25 42.00 -18.12
N THR A 174 -1.13 42.03 -17.13
CA THR A 174 -2.09 40.98 -16.81
C THR A 174 -2.93 40.53 -18.00
N GLN A 175 -3.50 41.44 -18.79
CA GLN A 175 -4.35 41.07 -19.93
C GLN A 175 -3.56 40.30 -21.01
N THR A 176 -2.36 40.75 -21.33
CA THR A 176 -1.49 40.04 -22.29
C THR A 176 -1.05 38.67 -21.75
N SER A 177 -0.76 38.59 -20.47
CA SER A 177 -0.45 37.35 -19.78
C SER A 177 -1.61 36.35 -19.86
N ILE A 178 -2.83 36.79 -19.60
CA ILE A 178 -4.05 35.96 -19.70
C ILE A 178 -4.24 35.43 -21.14
N ASN A 179 -4.00 36.25 -22.16
CA ASN A 179 -4.12 35.81 -23.56
C ASN A 179 -3.12 34.69 -23.86
N TRP A 180 -1.87 34.79 -23.40
CA TRP A 180 -0.87 33.78 -23.55
C TRP A 180 -1.15 32.51 -22.72
N LEU A 181 -1.67 32.68 -21.51
CA LEU A 181 -2.10 31.57 -20.67
C LEU A 181 -3.25 30.79 -21.33
N ASN A 182 -4.25 31.48 -21.90
CA ASN A 182 -5.35 30.84 -22.60
C ASN A 182 -4.86 30.08 -23.84
N LYS A 183 -3.86 30.62 -24.54
CA LYS A 183 -3.19 29.91 -25.64
C LYS A 183 -2.50 28.64 -25.13
N TYR A 184 -1.70 28.74 -24.08
CA TYR A 184 -1.05 27.59 -23.43
C TYR A 184 -2.09 26.52 -23.04
N LEU A 185 -3.15 26.92 -22.31
CA LEU A 185 -4.19 26.00 -21.88
C LEU A 185 -4.92 25.34 -23.07
N SER A 186 -5.01 26.00 -24.23
CA SER A 186 -5.64 25.42 -25.41
C SER A 186 -4.83 24.32 -26.08
N LEU A 187 -3.52 24.28 -25.84
CA LEU A 187 -2.59 23.27 -26.35
C LEU A 187 -2.53 22.03 -25.45
N GLN A 188 -3.04 22.12 -24.21
CA GLN A 188 -2.96 21.04 -23.26
C GLN A 188 -3.86 19.86 -23.64
N ASN A 189 -3.30 18.65 -23.52
CA ASN A 189 -4.04 17.40 -23.65
C ASN A 189 -4.42 16.88 -22.26
N PRO A 190 -5.71 16.80 -21.89
CA PRO A 190 -6.12 16.37 -20.56
C PRO A 190 -5.77 14.92 -20.20
N THR A 191 -5.35 14.10 -21.16
CA THR A 191 -4.89 12.73 -20.91
C THR A 191 -3.39 12.63 -20.69
N ASP A 192 -2.63 13.73 -20.91
CA ASP A 192 -1.16 13.71 -20.96
C ASP A 192 -0.58 15.05 -20.46
N LEU A 193 -0.91 15.41 -19.22
CA LEU A 193 -0.46 16.64 -18.55
C LEU A 193 0.86 16.41 -17.80
N ASP A 194 1.74 17.41 -17.81
CA ASP A 194 3.05 17.39 -17.20
C ASP A 194 3.13 18.27 -15.92
N LYS A 195 4.35 18.38 -15.38
CA LYS A 195 4.63 19.17 -14.17
C LYS A 195 4.45 20.68 -14.38
N ASP A 196 4.60 21.18 -15.61
CA ASP A 196 4.41 22.60 -15.91
C ASP A 196 2.95 22.97 -15.76
N PHE A 197 2.05 22.10 -16.20
CA PHE A 197 0.63 22.28 -15.97
C PHE A 197 0.29 22.36 -14.47
N ILE A 198 0.91 21.52 -13.63
CA ILE A 198 0.72 21.58 -12.17
C ILE A 198 1.12 22.94 -11.62
N SER A 199 2.26 23.45 -12.07
CA SER A 199 2.79 24.75 -11.63
C SER A 199 1.86 25.90 -12.07
N ILE A 200 1.29 25.80 -13.25
CA ILE A 200 0.32 26.79 -13.75
C ILE A 200 -1.03 26.68 -13.02
N LEU A 201 -1.49 25.46 -12.77
CA LEU A 201 -2.69 25.25 -11.96
C LEU A 201 -2.52 25.88 -10.57
N ASP A 202 -1.33 25.77 -9.98
CA ASP A 202 -1.00 26.37 -8.68
C ASP A 202 -1.03 27.90 -8.73
N LEU A 203 -0.48 28.54 -9.78
CA LEU A 203 -0.57 29.99 -9.96
C LEU A 203 -2.00 30.49 -10.19
N VAL A 204 -2.76 29.76 -11.02
CA VAL A 204 -4.16 30.11 -11.29
C VAL A 204 -5.00 29.95 -10.01
N SER A 205 -4.82 28.85 -9.29
CA SER A 205 -5.54 28.57 -8.04
C SER A 205 -5.25 29.61 -6.96
N SER A 206 -4.02 30.11 -6.91
CA SER A 206 -3.61 31.20 -6.00
C SER A 206 -4.19 32.57 -6.37
N GLY A 207 -4.92 32.69 -7.49
CA GLY A 207 -5.55 33.94 -7.91
C GLY A 207 -4.61 34.98 -8.57
N VAL A 208 -3.39 34.59 -8.90
CA VAL A 208 -2.37 35.50 -9.49
C VAL A 208 -2.83 36.10 -10.83
N PHE A 209 -3.63 35.38 -11.59
CA PHE A 209 -4.23 35.82 -12.86
C PHE A 209 -5.62 36.49 -12.70
N GLY A 210 -6.10 36.61 -11.46
CA GLY A 210 -7.42 37.12 -11.13
C GLY A 210 -8.53 36.06 -11.14
N ASP A 211 -9.64 36.37 -10.48
CA ASP A 211 -10.74 35.42 -10.23
C ASP A 211 -11.45 34.98 -11.53
N GLU A 212 -11.57 35.85 -12.51
CA GLU A 212 -12.20 35.51 -13.80
C GLU A 212 -11.39 34.44 -14.55
N GLN A 213 -10.04 34.56 -14.57
CA GLN A 213 -9.19 33.56 -15.20
C GLN A 213 -9.17 32.24 -14.41
N LYS A 214 -9.25 32.33 -13.09
CA LYS A 214 -9.41 31.16 -12.22
C LYS A 214 -10.68 30.40 -12.59
N ARG A 215 -11.80 31.09 -12.73
CA ARG A 215 -13.08 30.50 -13.14
C ARG A 215 -13.01 29.85 -14.53
N ILE A 216 -12.47 30.56 -15.53
CA ILE A 216 -12.32 30.04 -16.90
C ILE A 216 -11.47 28.73 -16.90
N THR A 217 -10.39 28.72 -16.14
CA THR A 217 -9.52 27.52 -16.05
C THR A 217 -10.23 26.35 -15.37
N LEU A 218 -10.97 26.62 -14.29
CA LEU A 218 -11.75 25.58 -13.60
C LEU A 218 -12.86 25.01 -14.47
N ASP A 219 -13.60 25.86 -15.19
CA ASP A 219 -14.63 25.41 -16.15
C ASP A 219 -14.02 24.49 -17.22
N LYS A 220 -12.81 24.82 -17.68
CA LYS A 220 -12.08 23.99 -18.65
C LYS A 220 -11.71 22.63 -18.06
N ILE A 221 -11.18 22.60 -16.84
CA ILE A 221 -10.85 21.35 -16.13
C ILE A 221 -12.10 20.49 -15.90
N ILE A 222 -13.21 21.09 -15.48
CA ILE A 222 -14.49 20.40 -15.31
C ILE A 222 -14.97 19.79 -16.64
N ASN A 223 -14.81 20.50 -17.76
CA ASN A 223 -15.16 19.96 -19.07
C ASN A 223 -14.23 18.80 -19.49
N TRP A 224 -12.94 18.89 -19.21
CA TRP A 224 -12.00 17.78 -19.42
C TRP A 224 -12.37 16.56 -18.59
N GLN A 225 -12.70 16.74 -17.31
CA GLN A 225 -13.15 15.66 -16.44
C GLN A 225 -14.43 15.00 -16.96
N LYS A 226 -15.41 15.77 -17.46
CA LYS A 226 -16.64 15.20 -18.05
C LYS A 226 -16.34 14.25 -19.22
N VAL A 227 -15.37 14.62 -20.08
CA VAL A 227 -14.94 13.77 -21.20
C VAL A 227 -14.22 12.53 -20.70
N LEU A 228 -13.29 12.67 -19.76
CA LEU A 228 -12.50 11.55 -19.23
C LEU A 228 -13.35 10.58 -18.39
N ASN A 229 -14.29 11.09 -17.62
CA ASN A 229 -15.18 10.28 -16.79
C ASN A 229 -16.15 9.42 -17.62
N SER A 230 -16.33 9.70 -18.92
CA SER A 230 -17.03 8.81 -19.84
C SER A 230 -16.21 7.54 -20.18
N ASN A 231 -14.90 7.55 -19.93
CA ASN A 231 -14.03 6.40 -20.12
C ASN A 231 -13.97 5.55 -18.83
N LYS A 232 -14.60 4.37 -18.89
CA LYS A 232 -14.69 3.47 -17.75
C LYS A 232 -13.32 3.06 -17.17
N GLN A 233 -12.31 2.83 -18.01
CA GLN A 233 -10.98 2.43 -17.53
C GLN A 233 -10.31 3.52 -16.70
N ILE A 234 -10.47 4.79 -17.09
CA ILE A 234 -9.92 5.93 -16.34
C ILE A 234 -10.67 6.08 -15.01
N MET A 235 -11.99 5.95 -15.02
CA MET A 235 -12.80 6.00 -13.80
C MET A 235 -12.45 4.87 -12.82
N ASP A 236 -12.42 3.63 -13.29
CA ASP A 236 -12.08 2.47 -12.46
C ASP A 236 -10.68 2.63 -11.84
N LYS A 237 -9.72 3.19 -12.59
CA LYS A 237 -8.37 3.48 -12.06
C LYS A 237 -8.43 4.50 -10.91
N GLN A 238 -9.19 5.57 -11.05
CA GLN A 238 -9.31 6.60 -10.01
C GLN A 238 -10.02 6.05 -8.75
N ILE A 239 -11.12 5.34 -8.95
CA ILE A 239 -11.86 4.70 -7.85
C ILE A 239 -10.94 3.73 -7.10
N ASN A 240 -10.21 2.87 -7.82
CA ASN A 240 -9.27 1.93 -7.19
C ASN A 240 -8.14 2.65 -6.44
N THR A 241 -7.61 3.75 -6.98
CA THR A 241 -6.59 4.55 -6.29
C THR A 241 -7.10 5.08 -4.96
N TRP A 242 -8.34 5.61 -4.93
CA TRP A 242 -8.98 6.07 -3.71
C TRP A 242 -9.34 4.93 -2.76
N CYS A 243 -9.83 3.79 -3.27
CA CYS A 243 -10.08 2.61 -2.45
C CYS A 243 -8.81 2.16 -1.72
N ASN A 244 -7.69 2.05 -2.43
CA ASN A 244 -6.40 1.68 -1.84
C ASN A 244 -5.95 2.71 -0.79
N TYR A 245 -6.04 4.00 -1.10
CA TYR A 245 -5.68 5.07 -0.16
C TYR A 245 -6.52 5.03 1.12
N ILE A 246 -7.83 4.80 0.99
CA ILE A 246 -8.76 4.70 2.13
C ILE A 246 -8.42 3.47 2.98
N ILE A 247 -8.21 2.31 2.36
CA ILE A 247 -7.86 1.07 3.05
C ILE A 247 -6.48 1.17 3.72
N GLU A 248 -5.48 1.77 3.06
CA GLU A 248 -4.15 1.97 3.63
C GLU A 248 -4.10 3.03 4.75
N SER A 249 -5.10 3.90 4.82
CA SER A 249 -5.22 4.93 5.87
C SER A 249 -5.65 4.36 7.22
N GLU A 250 -5.84 3.06 7.29
CA GLU A 250 -6.32 2.30 8.41
C GLU A 250 -5.31 2.24 9.57
N LYS A 251 -5.78 2.52 10.78
CA LYS A 251 -5.01 2.33 12.02
C LYS A 251 -5.91 1.83 13.12
N GLY A 252 -6.13 0.53 13.17
CA GLY A 252 -6.88 -0.08 14.25
C GLY A 252 -6.21 -1.35 14.77
N ASN A 253 -5.96 -1.42 16.06
CA ASN A 253 -5.48 -2.64 16.73
C ASN A 253 -6.61 -3.17 17.61
N ILE A 254 -7.73 -3.53 16.99
CA ILE A 254 -8.86 -4.11 17.70
C ILE A 254 -8.63 -5.62 17.82
N ARG A 255 -8.61 -6.13 19.02
CA ARG A 255 -8.46 -7.56 19.31
C ARG A 255 -9.62 -8.04 20.15
N PHE A 256 -10.31 -9.05 19.64
CA PHE A 256 -11.29 -9.82 20.40
C PHE A 256 -10.63 -11.06 21.00
N CYS A 257 -11.07 -11.46 22.18
CA CYS A 257 -10.49 -12.59 22.91
C CYS A 257 -11.27 -13.89 22.71
N TYR A 258 -12.58 -13.77 22.52
CA TYR A 258 -13.52 -14.90 22.46
C TYR A 258 -14.03 -15.18 21.06
N LEU A 259 -14.29 -14.16 20.27
CA LEU A 259 -14.73 -14.26 18.86
C LEU A 259 -13.86 -15.16 18.00
N PRO A 260 -12.51 -15.09 18.02
CA PRO A 260 -11.66 -15.94 17.17
C PRO A 260 -11.81 -17.43 17.43
N LYS A 261 -12.42 -17.81 18.56
CA LYS A 261 -12.62 -19.21 18.96
C LYS A 261 -14.05 -19.68 18.78
N ALA A 262 -14.96 -18.77 18.44
CA ALA A 262 -16.38 -19.00 18.40
C ALA A 262 -17.01 -18.80 17.03
N THR A 263 -16.27 -18.26 16.05
CA THR A 263 -16.77 -18.04 14.70
C THR A 263 -15.69 -18.15 13.65
N ASP A 264 -16.03 -18.72 12.51
CA ASP A 264 -15.18 -18.73 11.31
C ASP A 264 -15.21 -17.37 10.58
N ASP A 265 -16.20 -16.52 10.88
CA ASP A 265 -16.35 -15.18 10.30
C ASP A 265 -15.42 -14.12 10.91
N TYR A 266 -14.50 -14.50 11.79
CA TYR A 266 -13.66 -13.57 12.52
C TYR A 266 -12.85 -12.62 11.63
N GLU A 267 -12.24 -13.13 10.55
CA GLU A 267 -11.51 -12.31 9.57
C GLU A 267 -12.42 -11.29 8.89
N VAL A 268 -13.64 -11.68 8.54
CA VAL A 268 -14.63 -10.75 7.96
C VAL A 268 -15.02 -9.64 8.94
N ILE A 269 -15.16 -9.97 10.23
CA ILE A 269 -15.45 -9.01 11.29
C ILE A 269 -14.30 -8.01 11.43
N LEU A 270 -13.06 -8.48 11.39
CA LEU A 270 -11.88 -7.62 11.42
C LEU A 270 -11.80 -6.71 10.20
N ASP A 271 -11.95 -7.26 9.00
CA ASP A 271 -11.93 -6.48 7.76
C ASP A 271 -12.99 -5.37 7.77
N ASN A 272 -14.22 -5.69 8.20
CA ASN A 272 -15.28 -4.69 8.33
C ASN A 272 -14.91 -3.55 9.29
N LEU A 273 -14.32 -3.88 10.45
CA LEU A 273 -13.88 -2.87 11.41
C LEU A 273 -12.76 -2.00 10.86
N LEU A 274 -11.81 -2.64 10.22
CA LEU A 274 -10.66 -1.99 9.65
C LEU A 274 -11.12 -0.99 8.58
N ILE A 275 -11.88 -1.43 7.60
CA ILE A 275 -12.44 -0.58 6.54
C ILE A 275 -13.23 0.60 7.14
N THR A 276 -14.11 0.35 8.08
CA THR A 276 -14.96 1.40 8.64
C THR A 276 -14.22 2.38 9.56
N SER A 277 -13.12 1.97 10.20
CA SER A 277 -12.28 2.85 11.02
C SER A 277 -11.61 3.97 10.22
N SER A 278 -11.37 3.73 8.91
CA SER A 278 -10.76 4.71 8.01
C SER A 278 -11.60 5.97 7.79
N TYR A 279 -12.93 5.90 7.95
CA TYR A 279 -13.84 7.01 7.66
C TYR A 279 -13.51 8.27 8.44
N LYS A 280 -13.24 8.13 9.72
CA LYS A 280 -12.89 9.25 10.60
C LYS A 280 -11.52 9.83 10.26
N GLU A 281 -10.54 8.98 9.99
CA GLU A 281 -9.18 9.42 9.67
C GLU A 281 -9.12 10.17 8.35
N VAL A 282 -9.78 9.65 7.33
CA VAL A 282 -9.84 10.32 6.02
C VAL A 282 -10.59 11.65 6.14
N LEU A 283 -11.73 11.69 6.83
CA LEU A 283 -12.43 12.95 7.08
C LEU A 283 -11.52 13.98 7.73
N SER A 284 -10.81 13.60 8.79
CA SER A 284 -9.89 14.52 9.47
C SER A 284 -8.79 15.05 8.55
N LYS A 285 -8.21 14.21 7.68
CA LYS A 285 -7.21 14.64 6.69
C LYS A 285 -7.80 15.60 5.65
N LEU A 286 -9.03 15.33 5.18
CA LEU A 286 -9.70 16.20 4.21
C LEU A 286 -10.08 17.56 4.83
N GLU A 287 -10.52 17.58 6.08
CA GLU A 287 -10.78 18.82 6.83
C GLU A 287 -9.50 19.62 7.07
N GLU A 288 -8.37 18.96 7.37
CA GLU A 288 -7.07 19.61 7.52
C GLU A 288 -6.67 20.34 6.24
N ILE A 289 -6.88 19.75 5.06
CA ILE A 289 -6.63 20.40 3.76
C ILE A 289 -7.35 21.74 3.68
N ILE A 290 -8.64 21.78 4.06
CA ILE A 290 -9.47 22.99 3.95
C ILE A 290 -9.07 24.05 4.98
N THR A 291 -8.67 23.66 6.17
CA THR A 291 -8.35 24.58 7.27
C THR A 291 -6.93 25.13 7.22
N THR A 292 -6.02 24.49 6.48
CA THR A 292 -4.61 24.92 6.41
C THR A 292 -4.46 26.26 5.67
N PRO A 293 -3.67 27.23 6.19
CA PRO A 293 -3.46 28.51 5.54
C PRO A 293 -2.75 28.39 4.19
N THR A 294 -3.10 29.27 3.24
CA THR A 294 -2.53 29.28 1.89
C THR A 294 -1.14 29.86 1.87
N SER A 295 -0.20 29.19 1.18
CA SER A 295 1.12 29.72 0.85
C SER A 295 1.23 29.98 -0.65
N ASN A 296 1.70 31.15 -1.05
CA ASN A 296 1.81 31.53 -2.47
C ASN A 296 3.20 31.18 -3.01
N LYS A 297 3.28 30.48 -4.14
CA LYS A 297 4.50 30.27 -4.91
C LYS A 297 4.93 31.56 -5.62
N LYS A 298 6.24 31.79 -5.72
CA LYS A 298 6.78 32.93 -6.44
C LYS A 298 6.82 32.63 -7.95
N ILE A 299 6.31 33.55 -8.77
CA ILE A 299 6.35 33.48 -10.24
C ILE A 299 7.77 33.21 -10.76
N ASP A 300 8.76 33.83 -10.10
CA ASP A 300 10.18 33.69 -10.45
C ASP A 300 10.67 32.24 -10.35
N GLU A 301 10.17 31.46 -9.37
CA GLU A 301 10.52 30.05 -9.23
C GLU A 301 10.00 29.20 -10.39
N ILE A 302 8.75 29.42 -10.79
CA ILE A 302 8.14 28.67 -11.91
C ILE A 302 8.79 29.05 -13.24
N LEU A 303 9.06 30.33 -13.45
CA LEU A 303 9.74 30.81 -14.65
C LEU A 303 11.16 30.25 -14.74
N ASN A 304 11.88 30.20 -13.63
CA ASN A 304 13.20 29.58 -13.58
C ASN A 304 13.16 28.09 -13.88
N ASN A 305 12.18 27.38 -13.32
CA ASN A 305 12.01 25.95 -13.61
C ASN A 305 11.76 25.69 -15.09
N LEU A 306 10.88 26.48 -15.74
CA LEU A 306 10.63 26.39 -17.17
C LEU A 306 11.88 26.69 -18.02
N ILE A 307 12.67 27.72 -17.65
CA ILE A 307 13.90 28.10 -18.37
C ILE A 307 14.99 27.02 -18.25
N TYR A 308 15.13 26.41 -17.07
CA TYR A 308 16.14 25.37 -16.83
C TYR A 308 15.67 23.96 -17.17
N GLU A 309 14.43 23.79 -17.59
CA GLU A 309 13.93 22.47 -18.02
C GLU A 309 14.72 21.96 -19.22
N TYR A 310 15.12 20.68 -19.15
CA TYR A 310 15.77 20.03 -20.27
C TYR A 310 14.79 19.77 -21.42
N GLU A 311 15.28 19.87 -22.65
CA GLU A 311 14.51 19.43 -23.81
C GLU A 311 14.42 17.91 -23.84
N ASP A 312 13.37 17.33 -24.47
CA ASP A 312 13.15 15.88 -24.51
C ASP A 312 14.39 15.11 -25.01
N ALA A 313 15.06 15.66 -26.02
CA ALA A 313 16.28 15.07 -26.57
C ALA A 313 17.49 15.16 -25.64
N GLU A 314 17.56 16.16 -24.77
CA GLU A 314 18.56 16.34 -23.72
C GLU A 314 18.26 15.48 -22.51
N GLN A 315 16.97 15.36 -22.15
CA GLN A 315 16.49 14.59 -21.00
C GLN A 315 16.90 13.11 -21.09
N ILE A 316 16.94 12.54 -22.29
CA ILE A 316 17.36 11.15 -22.50
C ILE A 316 18.76 10.91 -21.95
N TYR A 317 19.71 11.83 -22.22
CA TYR A 317 21.09 11.74 -21.71
C TYR A 317 21.16 12.00 -20.21
N GLN A 318 20.36 12.92 -19.69
CA GLN A 318 20.30 13.22 -18.25
C GLN A 318 19.71 12.06 -17.46
N ASP A 319 18.67 11.41 -17.98
CA ASP A 319 18.08 10.21 -17.38
C ASP A 319 19.08 9.04 -17.34
N ASP A 320 19.85 8.84 -18.42
CA ASP A 320 20.89 7.80 -18.45
C ASP A 320 22.04 8.14 -17.49
N ASN A 321 22.43 9.41 -17.41
CA ASN A 321 23.41 9.87 -16.42
C ASN A 321 22.93 9.64 -14.98
N LEU A 322 21.66 9.93 -14.69
CA LEU A 322 21.07 9.67 -13.38
C LEU A 322 21.14 8.19 -13.03
N LYS A 323 20.74 7.30 -13.95
CA LYS A 323 20.83 5.83 -13.76
C LYS A 323 22.25 5.38 -13.47
N ASN A 324 23.20 5.87 -14.27
CA ASN A 324 24.61 5.48 -14.13
C ASN A 324 25.22 6.03 -12.83
N ASN A 325 24.83 7.24 -12.37
CA ASN A 325 25.22 7.76 -11.09
C ASN A 325 24.69 6.90 -9.93
N LEU A 326 23.42 6.49 -9.99
CA LEU A 326 22.85 5.59 -8.99
C LEU A 326 23.54 4.21 -8.97
N ILE A 327 23.95 3.68 -10.14
CA ILE A 327 24.77 2.46 -10.20
C ILE A 327 26.10 2.65 -9.47
N ILE A 328 26.73 3.83 -9.61
CA ILE A 328 27.98 4.15 -8.92
C ILE A 328 27.74 4.30 -7.40
N GLU A 329 26.69 4.98 -6.99
CA GLU A 329 26.31 5.15 -5.59
C GLU A 329 25.98 3.81 -4.90
N CYS A 330 25.37 2.88 -5.64
CA CYS A 330 25.04 1.53 -5.17
C CYS A 330 26.22 0.53 -5.36
N ASN A 331 27.45 1.00 -5.60
CA ASN A 331 28.64 0.16 -5.78
C ASN A 331 28.47 -0.96 -6.83
N GLY A 332 27.72 -0.71 -7.89
CA GLY A 332 27.50 -1.66 -8.99
C GLY A 332 26.26 -2.54 -8.84
N ASP A 333 25.50 -2.42 -7.76
CA ASP A 333 24.20 -3.09 -7.59
C ASP A 333 23.13 -2.44 -8.47
N LYS A 334 22.92 -3.06 -9.66
CA LYS A 334 21.95 -2.59 -10.64
C LYS A 334 20.50 -2.68 -10.17
N GLN A 335 20.17 -3.66 -9.29
CA GLN A 335 18.79 -3.83 -8.80
C GLN A 335 18.44 -2.73 -7.82
N GLN A 336 19.34 -2.45 -6.86
CA GLN A 336 19.18 -1.36 -5.93
C GLN A 336 19.16 0.00 -6.65
N ALA A 337 20.06 0.22 -7.62
CA ALA A 337 20.09 1.43 -8.42
C ALA A 337 18.80 1.64 -9.23
N GLN A 338 18.23 0.56 -9.83
CA GLN A 338 16.97 0.64 -10.54
C GLN A 338 15.81 1.00 -9.60
N ALA A 339 15.74 0.39 -8.42
CA ALA A 339 14.72 0.71 -7.43
C ALA A 339 14.79 2.17 -6.95
N LEU A 340 16.01 2.70 -6.79
CA LEU A 340 16.22 4.12 -6.46
C LEU A 340 15.85 5.04 -7.63
N TYR A 341 16.21 4.64 -8.87
CA TYR A 341 15.83 5.37 -10.07
C TYR A 341 14.32 5.44 -10.23
N ASP A 342 13.62 4.31 -10.07
CA ASP A 342 12.17 4.26 -10.18
C ASP A 342 11.50 5.14 -9.12
N LYS A 343 12.04 5.18 -7.90
CA LYS A 343 11.59 6.10 -6.85
C LYS A 343 11.84 7.58 -7.17
N GLN A 344 13.00 7.91 -7.78
CA GLN A 344 13.33 9.29 -8.16
C GLN A 344 12.60 9.74 -9.42
N LYS A 345 12.35 8.82 -10.36
CA LYS A 345 11.53 9.07 -11.55
C LYS A 345 10.04 9.05 -11.25
N ASP A 346 9.71 8.75 -10.00
CA ASP A 346 8.35 8.62 -9.51
C ASP A 346 7.49 9.82 -9.88
N ILE A 347 6.26 9.51 -10.30
CA ILE A 347 5.03 10.36 -10.35
C ILE A 347 5.24 11.81 -10.86
N TYR A 348 6.36 12.46 -10.54
CA TYR A 348 6.67 13.86 -10.87
C TYR A 348 6.99 14.11 -12.35
N ASN A 349 7.64 13.15 -13.02
CA ASN A 349 8.12 13.33 -14.38
C ASN A 349 7.29 12.56 -15.40
N THR A 350 6.30 11.78 -14.96
CA THR A 350 5.38 11.07 -15.85
C THR A 350 4.17 11.94 -16.14
N LYS A 351 3.88 12.13 -17.42
CA LYS A 351 2.65 12.76 -17.86
C LYS A 351 1.44 11.94 -17.39
N GLN A 352 0.41 12.62 -16.94
CA GLN A 352 -0.77 12.02 -16.30
C GLN A 352 -2.05 12.65 -16.84
N ASP A 353 -3.13 11.87 -16.80
CA ASP A 353 -4.46 12.47 -17.03
C ASP A 353 -4.85 13.40 -15.88
N ILE A 354 -5.76 14.36 -16.16
CA ILE A 354 -6.16 15.38 -15.19
C ILE A 354 -6.75 14.79 -13.91
N ASN A 355 -7.48 13.67 -13.97
CA ASN A 355 -8.07 13.06 -12.78
C ASN A 355 -6.98 12.44 -11.89
N SER A 356 -6.01 11.73 -12.50
CA SER A 356 -4.84 11.20 -11.81
C SER A 356 -4.01 12.31 -11.17
N LEU A 357 -3.84 13.41 -11.91
CA LEU A 357 -3.09 14.57 -11.44
C LEU A 357 -3.76 15.19 -10.21
N LEU A 358 -5.06 15.51 -10.28
CA LEU A 358 -5.81 16.09 -9.17
C LEU A 358 -5.86 15.16 -7.95
N THR A 359 -6.02 13.85 -8.17
CA THR A 359 -5.97 12.84 -7.11
C THR A 359 -4.61 12.85 -6.41
N ASN A 360 -3.52 12.81 -7.17
CA ASN A 360 -2.16 12.83 -6.62
C ASN A 360 -1.83 14.13 -5.88
N ILE A 361 -2.34 15.27 -6.34
CA ILE A 361 -2.23 16.57 -5.67
C ILE A 361 -2.87 16.51 -4.27
N VAL A 362 -4.02 15.86 -4.13
CA VAL A 362 -4.70 15.74 -2.84
C VAL A 362 -3.98 14.75 -1.91
N ILE A 363 -3.56 13.60 -2.43
CA ILE A 363 -2.96 12.53 -1.62
C ILE A 363 -1.50 12.84 -1.25
N PHE A 364 -0.72 13.45 -2.16
CA PHE A 364 0.72 13.67 -2.02
C PHE A 364 1.14 15.13 -2.23
N PRO A 365 0.58 16.10 -1.49
CA PRO A 365 0.82 17.53 -1.72
C PRO A 365 2.30 17.92 -1.62
N ASP A 366 3.03 17.33 -0.68
CA ASP A 366 4.45 17.61 -0.46
C ASP A 366 5.32 17.25 -1.66
N LYS A 367 4.95 16.19 -2.38
CA LYS A 367 5.66 15.77 -3.58
C LYS A 367 5.56 16.82 -4.69
N TYR A 368 4.42 17.47 -4.82
CA TYR A 368 4.15 18.46 -5.87
C TYR A 368 4.52 19.89 -5.46
N LYS A 369 4.88 20.11 -4.20
CA LYS A 369 5.23 21.45 -3.66
C LYS A 369 4.23 22.54 -4.05
N ILE A 370 2.95 22.21 -4.01
CA ILE A 370 1.84 23.09 -4.38
C ILE A 370 1.31 23.87 -3.18
N SER A 371 0.54 24.93 -3.47
CA SER A 371 -0.21 25.69 -2.46
C SER A 371 -1.41 24.89 -1.95
N ASN A 372 -1.82 25.17 -0.71
CA ASN A 372 -3.02 24.59 -0.14
C ASN A 372 -4.29 24.97 -0.91
N GLU A 373 -4.30 26.12 -1.58
CA GLU A 373 -5.44 26.53 -2.40
C GLU A 373 -5.64 25.59 -3.58
N THR A 374 -4.55 25.18 -4.23
CA THR A 374 -4.61 24.19 -5.32
C THR A 374 -5.09 22.84 -4.82
N GLN A 375 -4.65 22.43 -3.62
CA GLN A 375 -5.10 21.18 -3.00
C GLN A 375 -6.61 21.23 -2.67
N LYS A 376 -7.11 22.33 -2.13
CA LYS A 376 -8.55 22.55 -1.85
C LYS A 376 -9.41 22.46 -3.11
N ILE A 377 -8.99 23.16 -4.17
CA ILE A 377 -9.68 23.13 -5.45
C ILE A 377 -9.65 21.73 -6.06
N SER A 378 -8.50 21.07 -6.02
CA SER A 378 -8.36 19.69 -6.50
C SER A 378 -9.28 18.75 -5.76
N LEU A 379 -9.34 18.84 -4.43
CA LEU A 379 -10.27 18.05 -3.61
C LEU A 379 -11.73 18.27 -4.01
N ALA A 380 -12.15 19.52 -4.19
CA ALA A 380 -13.51 19.83 -4.60
C ALA A 380 -13.86 19.29 -6.00
N LEU A 381 -12.87 19.27 -6.93
CA LEU A 381 -13.04 18.74 -8.29
C LEU A 381 -13.15 17.20 -8.33
N ILE A 382 -12.46 16.48 -7.43
CA ILE A 382 -12.44 15.00 -7.44
C ILE A 382 -13.37 14.38 -6.39
N LYS A 383 -14.17 15.16 -5.67
CA LYS A 383 -15.06 14.67 -4.61
C LYS A 383 -15.93 13.48 -5.03
N ASN A 384 -16.42 13.47 -6.29
CA ASN A 384 -17.26 12.38 -6.80
C ASN A 384 -16.50 11.06 -6.91
N HIS A 385 -15.21 11.08 -7.28
CA HIS A 385 -14.38 9.88 -7.31
C HIS A 385 -14.19 9.29 -5.91
N ILE A 386 -14.04 10.16 -4.90
CA ILE A 386 -13.94 9.75 -3.49
C ILE A 386 -15.26 9.13 -3.02
N LEU A 387 -16.40 9.76 -3.33
CA LEU A 387 -17.72 9.23 -2.99
C LEU A 387 -17.99 7.87 -3.66
N GLU A 388 -17.62 7.69 -4.91
CA GLU A 388 -17.75 6.41 -5.61
C GLU A 388 -16.83 5.34 -5.01
N ALA A 389 -15.59 5.70 -4.63
CA ALA A 389 -14.69 4.77 -3.93
C ALA A 389 -15.29 4.29 -2.61
N TYR A 390 -15.88 5.18 -1.83
CA TYR A 390 -16.59 4.78 -0.61
C TYR A 390 -17.81 3.90 -0.88
N ASN A 391 -18.53 4.14 -1.96
CA ASN A 391 -19.63 3.27 -2.35
C ASN A 391 -19.14 1.86 -2.71
N GLU A 392 -18.02 1.73 -3.40
CA GLU A 392 -17.41 0.43 -3.70
C GLU A 392 -16.91 -0.27 -2.43
N ILE A 393 -16.25 0.45 -1.54
CA ILE A 393 -15.77 -0.08 -0.25
C ILE A 393 -16.95 -0.55 0.61
N ASN A 394 -18.04 0.21 0.67
CA ASN A 394 -19.23 -0.17 1.43
C ASN A 394 -19.91 -1.45 0.91
N LYS A 395 -19.77 -1.76 -0.39
CA LYS A 395 -20.24 -3.04 -0.95
C LYS A 395 -19.41 -4.24 -0.48
N MET A 396 -18.16 -4.01 -0.05
CA MET A 396 -17.30 -5.07 0.48
C MET A 396 -17.67 -5.44 1.92
N ILE A 397 -18.33 -4.53 2.66
CA ILE A 397 -18.75 -4.74 4.04
C ILE A 397 -19.89 -5.76 4.06
N LYS A 398 -19.62 -6.92 4.63
CA LYS A 398 -20.63 -7.97 4.81
C LYS A 398 -21.41 -7.71 6.10
N ASN A 399 -22.72 -7.65 5.97
CA ASN A 399 -23.65 -7.36 7.08
C ASN A 399 -24.56 -8.57 7.37
N ASP A 400 -23.98 -9.77 7.21
CA ASP A 400 -24.67 -11.04 7.40
C ASP A 400 -24.78 -11.41 8.89
N ASN A 401 -25.58 -12.42 9.20
CA ASN A 401 -25.59 -13.00 10.52
C ASN A 401 -24.24 -13.67 10.79
N ILE A 402 -23.74 -13.53 12.02
CA ILE A 402 -22.51 -14.16 12.48
C ILE A 402 -22.87 -15.54 13.02
N ASP A 403 -22.26 -16.56 12.44
CA ASP A 403 -22.40 -17.93 12.90
C ASP A 403 -21.49 -18.18 14.11
N ILE A 404 -22.04 -18.71 15.19
CA ILE A 404 -21.32 -18.98 16.44
C ILE A 404 -21.33 -20.46 16.72
N GLU A 405 -20.13 -21.02 16.93
CA GLU A 405 -19.93 -22.41 17.33
C GLU A 405 -19.15 -22.48 18.64
N ILE A 406 -19.74 -23.16 19.66
CA ILE A 406 -19.07 -23.42 20.93
C ILE A 406 -19.20 -24.92 21.23
N GLY A 407 -18.16 -25.67 20.96
CA GLY A 407 -18.22 -27.14 20.94
C GLY A 407 -19.21 -27.62 19.87
N ASP A 408 -20.19 -28.43 20.27
CA ASP A 408 -21.23 -28.89 19.35
C ASP A 408 -22.48 -27.99 19.28
N PHE A 409 -22.52 -26.93 20.11
CA PHE A 409 -23.63 -25.98 20.10
C PHE A 409 -23.40 -24.91 19.03
N LYS A 410 -24.42 -24.69 18.19
CA LYS A 410 -24.43 -23.71 17.11
C LYS A 410 -25.60 -22.76 17.23
N THR A 411 -25.35 -21.48 17.01
CA THR A 411 -26.37 -20.45 16.96
C THR A 411 -25.93 -19.31 16.06
N THR A 412 -26.80 -18.36 15.76
CA THR A 412 -26.50 -17.19 14.94
C THR A 412 -26.96 -15.91 15.60
N THR A 413 -26.22 -14.83 15.37
CA THR A 413 -26.64 -13.51 15.79
C THR A 413 -26.19 -12.46 14.80
N LYS A 414 -26.93 -11.34 14.73
CA LYS A 414 -26.53 -10.20 13.90
C LYS A 414 -25.76 -9.13 14.71
N ASP A 415 -26.15 -8.91 15.95
CA ASP A 415 -25.66 -7.79 16.75
C ASP A 415 -25.47 -8.14 18.25
N GLY A 416 -25.55 -9.40 18.61
CA GLY A 416 -25.42 -9.87 19.99
C GLY A 416 -26.63 -9.57 20.89
N GLN A 417 -27.75 -9.05 20.38
CA GLN A 417 -28.89 -8.62 21.22
C GLN A 417 -29.95 -9.70 21.40
N ASN A 418 -29.92 -10.80 20.63
CA ASN A 418 -30.88 -11.89 20.69
C ASN A 418 -30.55 -12.95 21.78
N TYR A 419 -29.82 -12.59 22.82
CA TYR A 419 -29.38 -13.47 23.91
C TYR A 419 -30.52 -14.26 24.56
N LYS A 420 -31.71 -13.64 24.74
CA LYS A 420 -32.88 -14.32 25.35
C LYS A 420 -33.38 -15.51 24.51
N ASP A 421 -33.29 -15.43 23.20
CA ASP A 421 -33.70 -16.51 22.30
C ASP A 421 -32.64 -17.61 22.23
N VAL A 422 -31.37 -17.23 22.20
CA VAL A 422 -30.24 -18.17 22.28
C VAL A 422 -30.22 -18.91 23.62
N SER A 423 -30.62 -18.27 24.73
CA SER A 423 -30.76 -18.93 26.03
C SER A 423 -31.80 -20.06 26.00
N LYS A 424 -32.90 -19.93 25.23
CA LYS A 424 -33.88 -21.01 25.02
C LYS A 424 -33.32 -22.13 24.11
N GLU A 425 -32.52 -21.75 23.09
CA GLU A 425 -31.81 -22.71 22.23
C GLU A 425 -30.83 -23.55 23.03
N ILE A 426 -30.10 -22.96 23.97
CA ILE A 426 -29.22 -23.67 24.91
C ILE A 426 -30.01 -24.70 25.72
N GLU A 427 -31.16 -24.30 26.27
CA GLU A 427 -32.01 -25.21 27.03
C GLU A 427 -32.50 -26.38 26.19
N ALA A 428 -33.00 -26.13 24.98
CA ALA A 428 -33.46 -27.16 24.06
C ALA A 428 -32.29 -28.09 23.64
N TYR A 429 -31.11 -27.56 23.36
CA TYR A 429 -29.91 -28.33 23.06
C TYR A 429 -29.51 -29.27 24.20
N LEU A 430 -29.50 -28.76 25.44
CA LEU A 430 -29.15 -29.52 26.64
C LEU A 430 -30.23 -30.60 26.95
N GLU A 431 -31.50 -30.33 26.68
CA GLU A 431 -32.55 -31.32 26.80
C GLU A 431 -32.34 -32.48 25.81
N HIS A 432 -32.00 -32.18 24.59
CA HIS A 432 -31.76 -33.19 23.58
C HIS A 432 -30.45 -33.98 23.84
N THR A 433 -29.39 -33.31 24.27
CA THR A 433 -28.06 -33.94 24.48
C THR A 433 -28.04 -34.84 25.70
N TYR A 434 -28.73 -34.46 26.78
CA TYR A 434 -28.74 -35.19 28.06
C TYR A 434 -30.00 -36.04 28.26
N ILE A 435 -30.52 -36.65 27.17
CA ILE A 435 -31.59 -37.66 27.25
C ILE A 435 -31.03 -39.01 27.71
N ASP A 436 -31.53 -39.53 28.85
CA ASP A 436 -31.20 -40.89 29.25
C ASP A 436 -32.00 -41.90 28.42
N ASN A 437 -31.41 -42.44 27.39
CA ASN A 437 -31.99 -43.45 26.51
C ASN A 437 -31.86 -44.89 27.06
N ASP A 438 -31.15 -45.07 28.18
CA ASP A 438 -30.95 -46.40 28.77
C ASP A 438 -32.14 -46.82 29.63
N ARG A 439 -33.05 -47.53 29.01
CA ARG A 439 -34.26 -48.10 29.61
C ARG A 439 -34.01 -49.45 30.32
N THR A 440 -32.76 -49.96 30.30
CA THR A 440 -32.40 -51.25 30.88
C THR A 440 -32.77 -51.35 32.38
N PRO A 441 -32.52 -50.31 33.21
CA PRO A 441 -32.91 -50.37 34.62
C PRO A 441 -34.42 -50.42 34.82
N ILE A 442 -35.18 -49.76 33.96
CA ILE A 442 -36.67 -49.75 34.02
C ILE A 442 -37.20 -51.11 33.68
N TYR A 443 -36.65 -51.78 32.63
CA TYR A 443 -37.04 -53.15 32.27
C TYR A 443 -36.67 -54.14 33.38
N LEU A 444 -35.54 -53.96 34.05
CA LEU A 444 -35.16 -54.77 35.21
C LEU A 444 -36.13 -54.58 36.38
N LEU A 445 -36.58 -53.37 36.71
CA LEU A 445 -37.62 -53.11 37.70
C LEU A 445 -38.92 -53.84 37.37
N ILE A 446 -39.41 -53.67 36.11
CA ILE A 446 -40.64 -54.35 35.65
C ILE A 446 -40.47 -55.88 35.74
N PHE A 447 -39.32 -56.40 35.39
CA PHE A 447 -39.04 -57.85 35.47
C PHE A 447 -39.07 -58.35 36.92
N ILE A 448 -38.47 -57.63 37.88
CA ILE A 448 -38.46 -57.94 39.30
C ILE A 448 -39.87 -57.90 39.87
N ASP A 449 -40.69 -56.85 39.49
CA ASP A 449 -42.05 -56.73 39.92
C ASP A 449 -42.93 -57.88 39.41
N ILE A 450 -42.71 -58.35 38.17
CA ILE A 450 -43.42 -59.54 37.62
C ILE A 450 -43.05 -60.79 38.42
N ILE A 451 -41.75 -60.97 38.80
CA ILE A 451 -41.33 -62.11 39.64
C ILE A 451 -41.99 -62.02 41.03
N GLY A 452 -42.06 -60.76 41.57
CA GLY A 452 -42.74 -60.50 42.85
C GLY A 452 -44.23 -60.93 42.82
N LEU A 453 -44.91 -60.55 41.76
CA LEU A 453 -46.31 -60.93 41.56
C LEU A 453 -46.50 -62.48 41.42
N LEU A 454 -45.62 -63.15 40.67
CA LEU A 454 -45.64 -64.61 40.53
C LEU A 454 -45.30 -65.27 41.85
N SER A 455 -44.50 -64.72 42.70
CA SER A 455 -44.11 -65.25 44.02
C SER A 455 -45.32 -65.31 44.99
N ILE A 456 -46.29 -64.43 44.84
CA ILE A 456 -47.52 -64.42 45.67
C ILE A 456 -48.31 -65.74 45.49
N VAL A 457 -48.29 -66.34 44.31
CA VAL A 457 -49.00 -67.63 44.07
C VAL A 457 -48.33 -68.77 44.80
N LEU A 458 -47.02 -68.69 45.09
CA LEU A 458 -46.21 -69.69 45.80
C LEU A 458 -46.37 -69.60 47.34
N THR A 459 -46.93 -68.53 47.85
CA THR A 459 -47.11 -68.33 49.32
C THR A 459 -47.96 -69.40 49.97
N ILE A 460 -48.92 -70.02 49.19
CA ILE A 460 -49.83 -71.08 49.69
C ILE A 460 -49.06 -72.37 50.00
N LYS A 461 -47.99 -72.70 49.29
CA LYS A 461 -47.23 -73.93 49.46
C LYS A 461 -45.91 -73.76 50.26
N PHE A 462 -45.24 -72.59 50.17
CA PHE A 462 -43.93 -72.36 50.80
C PHE A 462 -43.81 -70.99 51.42
N PRO A 463 -44.46 -70.66 52.55
CA PRO A 463 -44.52 -69.29 53.11
C PRO A 463 -43.20 -68.73 53.55
N VAL A 464 -42.29 -69.52 54.10
CA VAL A 464 -40.92 -69.02 54.55
C VAL A 464 -40.02 -68.68 53.35
N LEU A 465 -40.10 -69.50 52.31
CA LEU A 465 -39.26 -69.27 51.09
C LEU A 465 -39.72 -68.05 50.35
N THR A 466 -41.02 -67.78 50.29
CA THR A 466 -41.58 -66.59 49.64
C THR A 466 -41.29 -65.34 50.38
N LEU A 467 -41.22 -65.36 51.75
CA LEU A 467 -40.79 -64.23 52.57
C LEU A 467 -39.32 -63.87 52.33
N LEU A 468 -38.42 -64.86 52.21
CA LEU A 468 -37.03 -64.64 51.87
C LEU A 468 -36.87 -64.06 50.44
N LEU A 469 -37.63 -64.61 49.46
CA LEU A 469 -37.64 -64.12 48.11
C LEU A 469 -38.12 -62.65 48.04
N ALA A 470 -39.21 -62.31 48.78
CA ALA A 470 -39.71 -60.94 48.86
C ALA A 470 -38.66 -59.98 49.41
N LEU A 471 -37.91 -60.34 50.46
CA LEU A 471 -36.81 -59.51 50.98
C LEU A 471 -35.68 -59.31 49.97
N VAL A 472 -35.34 -60.32 49.21
CA VAL A 472 -34.32 -60.22 48.13
C VAL A 472 -34.80 -59.31 47.00
N LEU A 473 -36.09 -59.44 46.55
CA LEU A 473 -36.67 -58.60 45.54
C LEU A 473 -36.78 -57.13 45.96
N ILE A 474 -37.17 -56.86 47.23
CA ILE A 474 -37.20 -55.51 47.79
C ILE A 474 -35.78 -54.92 47.82
N GLY A 475 -34.78 -55.69 48.22
CA GLY A 475 -33.38 -55.28 48.21
C GLY A 475 -32.88 -54.98 46.78
N ALA A 476 -33.21 -55.81 45.82
CA ALA A 476 -32.85 -55.60 44.41
C ALA A 476 -33.53 -54.36 43.84
N ASN A 477 -34.83 -54.15 44.08
CA ASN A 477 -35.53 -52.95 43.68
C ASN A 477 -34.93 -51.68 44.30
N TYR A 478 -34.58 -51.72 45.56
CA TYR A 478 -33.89 -50.61 46.24
C TYR A 478 -32.57 -50.28 45.61
N LEU A 479 -31.73 -51.28 45.27
CA LEU A 479 -30.45 -51.08 44.61
C LEU A 479 -30.61 -50.47 43.22
N ILE A 480 -31.58 -50.96 42.40
CA ILE A 480 -31.84 -50.41 41.08
C ILE A 480 -32.34 -48.99 41.16
N LEU A 481 -33.30 -48.68 42.04
CA LEU A 481 -33.81 -47.33 42.24
C LEU A 481 -32.71 -46.36 42.73
N ASN A 482 -31.84 -46.83 43.62
CA ASN A 482 -30.70 -46.06 44.07
C ASN A 482 -29.69 -45.81 42.94
N THR A 483 -29.48 -46.77 42.06
CA THR A 483 -28.61 -46.63 40.88
C THR A 483 -29.17 -45.63 39.88
N ILE A 484 -30.50 -45.74 39.58
CA ILE A 484 -31.22 -44.78 38.76
C ILE A 484 -31.14 -43.36 39.33
N SER A 485 -31.36 -43.24 40.66
CA SER A 485 -31.29 -41.94 41.37
C SER A 485 -29.90 -41.34 41.30
N LYS A 486 -28.86 -42.13 41.51
CA LYS A 486 -27.44 -41.65 41.38
C LYS A 486 -27.12 -41.27 39.94
N LYS A 487 -27.52 -42.07 38.97
CA LYS A 487 -27.30 -41.76 37.53
C LYS A 487 -28.02 -40.45 37.14
N ASN A 488 -29.27 -40.29 37.53
CA ASN A 488 -30.03 -39.07 37.24
C ASN A 488 -29.43 -37.83 37.94
N LYS A 489 -28.93 -37.97 39.18
CA LYS A 489 -28.21 -36.88 39.86
C LYS A 489 -26.90 -36.50 39.14
N ALA A 490 -26.14 -37.49 38.73
CA ALA A 490 -24.89 -37.27 37.96
C ALA A 490 -25.19 -36.59 36.62
N LEU A 491 -26.19 -37.08 35.87
CA LEU A 491 -26.61 -36.49 34.59
C LEU A 491 -27.10 -35.05 34.74
N ASN A 492 -27.94 -34.76 35.77
CA ASN A 492 -28.41 -33.41 36.06
C ASN A 492 -27.25 -32.46 36.48
N SER A 493 -26.31 -32.97 37.28
CA SER A 493 -25.14 -32.16 37.66
C SER A 493 -24.25 -31.82 36.49
N GLU A 494 -24.07 -32.74 35.58
CA GLU A 494 -23.30 -32.54 34.33
C GLU A 494 -24.02 -31.58 33.39
N LYS A 495 -25.33 -31.77 33.19
CA LYS A 495 -26.22 -30.87 32.42
C LYS A 495 -26.10 -29.43 32.96
N GLN A 496 -26.21 -29.28 34.29
CA GLN A 496 -26.12 -27.96 34.95
C GLN A 496 -24.73 -27.32 34.73
N ARG A 497 -23.66 -28.08 34.90
CA ARG A 497 -22.29 -27.61 34.67
C ARG A 497 -22.07 -27.19 33.22
N THR A 498 -22.53 -27.99 32.23
CA THR A 498 -22.44 -27.67 30.84
C THR A 498 -23.26 -26.42 30.51
N LYS A 499 -24.46 -26.28 31.12
CA LYS A 499 -25.28 -25.05 30.98
C LYS A 499 -24.51 -23.82 31.45
N GLU A 500 -23.88 -23.85 32.61
CA GLU A 500 -23.15 -22.72 33.16
C GLU A 500 -21.95 -22.33 32.30
N VAL A 501 -21.19 -23.32 31.84
CA VAL A 501 -20.04 -23.09 30.95
C VAL A 501 -20.47 -22.52 29.61
N LEU A 502 -21.49 -23.11 28.97
CA LEU A 502 -22.00 -22.67 27.67
C LEU A 502 -22.61 -21.28 27.75
N THR A 503 -23.42 -21.01 28.76
CA THR A 503 -24.02 -19.69 29.02
C THR A 503 -22.94 -18.62 29.21
N SER A 504 -21.92 -18.89 30.05
CA SER A 504 -20.83 -17.95 30.29
C SER A 504 -19.98 -17.71 29.02
N ALA A 505 -19.77 -18.73 28.19
CA ALA A 505 -19.04 -18.58 26.94
C ALA A 505 -19.84 -17.72 25.94
N ILE A 506 -21.13 -18.01 25.77
CA ILE A 506 -22.02 -17.24 24.90
C ILE A 506 -22.13 -15.79 25.35
N GLU A 507 -22.28 -15.51 26.63
CA GLU A 507 -22.34 -14.13 27.17
C GLU A 507 -21.09 -13.32 26.78
N LYS A 508 -19.91 -13.92 26.87
CA LYS A 508 -18.66 -13.26 26.49
C LYS A 508 -18.56 -12.99 24.99
N VAL A 509 -18.92 -13.97 24.17
CA VAL A 509 -18.94 -13.82 22.72
C VAL A 509 -19.96 -12.77 22.28
N PHE A 510 -21.16 -12.78 22.88
CA PHE A 510 -22.20 -11.79 22.59
C PHE A 510 -21.82 -10.39 23.02
N ALA A 511 -21.11 -10.25 24.14
CA ALA A 511 -20.55 -8.95 24.54
C ALA A 511 -19.60 -8.39 23.48
N GLU A 512 -18.66 -9.21 22.98
CA GLU A 512 -17.73 -8.78 21.92
C GLU A 512 -18.46 -8.46 20.60
N ILE A 513 -19.49 -9.22 20.21
CA ILE A 513 -20.31 -8.92 19.05
C ILE A 513 -21.11 -7.62 19.24
N THR A 514 -21.61 -7.38 20.43
CA THR A 514 -22.30 -6.12 20.74
C THR A 514 -21.36 -4.94 20.64
N ASP A 515 -20.12 -5.07 21.14
CA ASP A 515 -19.09 -4.05 21.02
C ASP A 515 -18.72 -3.82 19.54
N TYR A 516 -18.55 -4.89 18.76
CA TYR A 516 -18.38 -4.81 17.31
C TYR A 516 -19.51 -4.04 16.63
N SER A 517 -20.76 -4.44 16.88
CA SER A 517 -21.95 -3.79 16.29
C SER A 517 -22.06 -2.32 16.65
N ASN A 518 -21.76 -1.95 17.90
CA ASN A 518 -21.77 -0.57 18.35
C ASN A 518 -20.66 0.25 17.68
N THR A 519 -19.47 -0.31 17.56
CA THR A 519 -18.34 0.32 16.86
C THR A 519 -18.68 0.59 15.39
N ILE A 520 -19.25 -0.40 14.68
CA ILE A 520 -19.71 -0.21 13.30
C ILE A 520 -20.77 0.89 13.19
N LYS A 521 -21.71 0.96 14.14
CA LYS A 521 -22.74 2.04 14.18
C LYS A 521 -22.12 3.42 14.39
N GLU A 522 -21.07 3.54 15.19
CA GLU A 522 -20.32 4.80 15.36
C GLU A 522 -19.57 5.17 14.09
N HIS A 523 -18.87 4.24 13.47
CA HIS A 523 -18.17 4.47 12.20
C HIS A 523 -19.14 4.86 11.08
N ASN A 524 -20.33 4.30 11.03
CA ASN A 524 -21.35 4.69 10.06
C ASN A 524 -21.81 6.15 10.23
N LYS A 525 -21.83 6.68 11.45
CA LYS A 525 -22.08 8.12 11.67
C LYS A 525 -20.93 8.98 11.11
N ASP A 526 -19.71 8.51 11.22
CA ASP A 526 -18.57 9.21 10.65
C ASP A 526 -18.60 9.15 9.10
N TYR A 527 -19.07 8.04 8.51
CA TYR A 527 -19.37 7.97 7.08
C TYR A 527 -20.45 8.98 6.64
N GLU A 528 -21.53 9.14 7.40
CA GLU A 528 -22.56 10.15 7.11
C GLU A 528 -22.00 11.57 7.17
N LYS A 529 -21.12 11.86 8.13
CA LYS A 529 -20.44 13.16 8.21
C LYS A 529 -19.53 13.39 7.01
N LEU A 530 -18.72 12.37 6.65
CA LEU A 530 -17.81 12.42 5.51
C LEU A 530 -18.56 12.65 4.20
N THR A 531 -19.62 11.90 3.95
CA THR A 531 -20.44 12.07 2.72
C THR A 531 -21.11 13.44 2.67
N THR A 532 -21.61 13.91 3.81
CA THR A 532 -22.19 15.27 3.91
C THR A 532 -21.13 16.33 3.64
N TYR A 533 -19.94 16.17 4.22
CA TYR A 533 -18.81 17.07 4.01
C TYR A 533 -18.41 17.14 2.52
N LEU A 534 -18.19 15.99 1.89
CA LEU A 534 -17.82 15.92 0.47
C LEU A 534 -18.91 16.51 -0.45
N ASN A 535 -20.18 16.23 -0.18
CA ASN A 535 -21.28 16.78 -0.97
C ASN A 535 -21.36 18.31 -0.89
N ASN A 536 -21.01 18.89 0.26
CA ASN A 536 -21.02 20.34 0.47
C ASN A 536 -19.81 21.05 -0.15
N LEU A 537 -18.74 20.34 -0.54
CA LEU A 537 -17.62 20.94 -1.24
C LEU A 537 -18.05 21.41 -2.65
N ASN A 538 -17.84 22.69 -2.94
CA ASN A 538 -18.09 23.23 -4.26
C ASN A 538 -16.83 23.93 -4.79
N PRO A 539 -16.30 23.58 -5.99
CA PRO A 539 -15.15 24.25 -6.59
C PRO A 539 -15.34 25.78 -6.70
N GLU A 540 -16.57 26.25 -6.92
CA GLU A 540 -16.88 27.68 -7.03
C GLU A 540 -16.63 28.46 -5.74
N ASP A 541 -16.72 27.81 -4.57
CA ASP A 541 -16.48 28.46 -3.27
C ASP A 541 -15.02 28.89 -3.09
N TYR A 542 -14.10 28.31 -3.88
CA TYR A 542 -12.67 28.62 -3.87
C TYR A 542 -12.24 29.61 -4.96
N ILE A 543 -13.17 30.10 -5.78
CA ILE A 543 -12.90 31.10 -6.82
C ILE A 543 -12.86 32.51 -6.22
N LYS A 544 -13.72 32.80 -5.24
CA LYS A 544 -13.82 34.13 -4.63
C LYS A 544 -12.70 34.40 -3.64
N ASN A 545 -12.10 35.60 -3.71
CA ASN A 545 -11.03 36.03 -2.81
C ASN A 545 -11.44 35.98 -1.31
N ASN A 546 -10.48 35.63 -0.45
CA ASN A 546 -10.64 35.53 1.01
C ASN A 546 -11.11 36.82 1.71
N GLU A 547 -11.11 37.99 1.03
CA GLU A 547 -11.58 39.24 1.60
C GLU A 547 -13.09 39.27 1.89
N GLU A 548 -13.89 38.51 1.14
CA GLU A 548 -15.34 38.39 1.42
C GLU A 548 -15.68 37.32 2.47
N ARG A 549 -14.76 36.40 2.75
CA ARG A 549 -14.98 35.33 3.76
C ARG A 549 -14.85 35.81 5.21
N ASN A 550 -14.15 36.91 5.46
CA ASN A 550 -14.00 37.49 6.80
C ASN A 550 -15.20 38.33 7.27
N ILE A 551 -16.25 38.43 6.48
CA ILE A 551 -17.46 39.22 6.81
C ILE A 551 -18.63 38.32 7.27
N ILE A 552 -18.47 36.99 7.21
CA ILE A 552 -19.49 36.04 7.70
C ILE A 552 -18.85 35.17 8.81
N VAL A 553 -18.70 35.75 9.98
CA VAL A 553 -18.60 35.04 11.26
C VAL A 553 -19.61 35.64 12.21
#